data_ffbd76ae29122c900caa768aec6978d7
#
_entry.id   ffbd76ae29122c900caa768aec6978d7
#
_cell.length_a   1.000
_cell.length_b   1.000
_cell.length_c   1.000
_cell.angle_alpha   90.00
_cell.angle_beta   90.00
_cell.angle_gamma   90.00
#
_symmetry.space_group_name_H-M   'P 1'
#
loop_
_entity.id
_entity.type
_entity.pdbx_description
1 polymer ?
#
loop_
_entity_poly.entity_id
_entity_poly.type
_entity_poly.pdbx_seq_one_letter_code
_entity_poly.pdbx_strand_id
1 'polypeptide(L)'
;MSTLLASMKAVPKAVSNLARYAIPAIVLTGTAFLMLDNFSYTLFGIASHSASTFAFQAYYWIIIFLFFIYFIDKLAKANSTDGVIGKYCGSLLKLMLILLGLSSVSLVVSYNQPLSTELGVSTAAVSATPLRDKLPNIIFLGADGVNSSNMSIYGYQRVTTPFMDSIAHESLIYRNHWTNSSKTTGSIGALLTGKYPTRTKVIFRPDTFKGEDMFQHLPGILRGLGYYNIDITLRHYIDSEDLKMRNAFDYANHRQLNQQGSQLKHFFLLRWPTMVQFIEENGLRLYQRLAHLSGYTSMVNPRKQIHQGADAAPHLSDIGRIKQLKEQILQAPKPFFANVHLLGPHGSKFDYQEAIFTETKQQDEHWMVDHYDNAIYQWDAYSREIYQLLDELGELDNTLLVFSSDHGKGHSVNETLPLIIRYPNKEHTGTITQASQRVDIAPTVLSYLGVTPPQWMDGHSLLSRGNDFYPIFIVTSSMQQLTNAGDWKVAANLKPPFYSLGTISMAYCGILYSMDINDIHQPLLSQQRVHPKAATCPDVDLEPMLAYGMIVTHLKEMGYNTDQLNVELRLRQYSVRTE
;
A
#
# COMPACT_ATOMS: atom_id res chain seq x y z
N MET A 1 -21.24 36.96 -4.01
CA MET A 1 -20.81 37.60 -5.29
C MET A 1 -21.73 37.27 -6.46
N SER A 2 -22.16 36.04 -6.68
CA SER A 2 -23.07 35.63 -7.78
C SER A 2 -24.48 36.25 -7.67
N THR A 3 -25.04 36.41 -6.47
CA THR A 3 -26.35 37.04 -6.22
C THR A 3 -26.35 38.56 -6.38
N LEU A 4 -25.24 39.23 -6.12
CA LEU A 4 -25.05 40.66 -6.32
C LEU A 4 -24.97 41.03 -7.81
N LEU A 5 -24.28 40.25 -8.63
CA LEU A 5 -24.20 40.44 -10.07
C LEU A 5 -25.51 40.12 -10.80
N ALA A 6 -26.35 39.25 -10.25
CA ALA A 6 -27.67 38.91 -10.83
C ALA A 6 -28.73 40.01 -10.62
N SER A 7 -28.53 40.96 -9.70
CA SER A 7 -29.46 42.04 -9.40
C SER A 7 -29.28 43.32 -10.25
N MET A 8 -28.22 43.38 -11.06
CA MET A 8 -27.95 44.56 -11.91
C MET A 8 -28.78 44.47 -13.20
N LYS A 9 -29.82 45.32 -13.34
CA LYS A 9 -30.75 45.38 -14.48
C LYS A 9 -30.10 45.65 -15.86
N ALA A 10 -28.80 45.92 -15.93
CA ALA A 10 -28.07 46.23 -17.17
C ALA A 10 -27.17 45.09 -17.69
N VAL A 11 -27.15 43.92 -17.03
CA VAL A 11 -26.25 42.82 -17.42
C VAL A 11 -26.93 41.96 -18.49
N PRO A 12 -26.30 41.68 -19.63
CA PRO A 12 -26.84 40.76 -20.65
C PRO A 12 -27.24 39.41 -20.05
N LYS A 13 -28.40 38.88 -20.46
CA LYS A 13 -28.96 37.63 -19.96
C LYS A 13 -27.94 36.47 -19.97
N ALA A 14 -27.04 36.43 -20.97
CA ALA A 14 -25.96 35.46 -21.05
C ALA A 14 -24.95 35.56 -19.90
N VAL A 15 -24.57 36.82 -19.52
CA VAL A 15 -23.60 37.04 -18.42
C VAL A 15 -24.25 36.73 -17.06
N SER A 16 -25.53 37.05 -16.90
CA SER A 16 -26.30 36.69 -15.69
C SER A 16 -26.42 35.17 -15.54
N ASN A 17 -26.70 34.47 -16.63
CA ASN A 17 -26.76 33.01 -16.64
C ASN A 17 -25.37 32.38 -16.35
N LEU A 18 -24.31 32.92 -16.94
CA LEU A 18 -22.94 32.50 -16.66
C LEU A 18 -22.62 32.64 -15.17
N ALA A 19 -22.87 33.82 -14.59
CA ALA A 19 -22.58 34.05 -13.18
C ALA A 19 -23.37 33.13 -12.22
N ARG A 20 -24.62 32.80 -12.60
CA ARG A 20 -25.51 31.96 -11.77
C ARG A 20 -25.20 30.48 -11.88
N TYR A 21 -24.86 30.00 -13.07
CA TYR A 21 -24.73 28.56 -13.36
C TYR A 21 -23.30 28.08 -13.58
N ALA A 22 -22.30 28.98 -13.53
CA ALA A 22 -20.90 28.63 -13.80
C ALA A 22 -20.38 27.50 -12.89
N ILE A 23 -20.59 27.59 -11.58
CA ILE A 23 -20.10 26.58 -10.63
C ILE A 23 -20.73 25.21 -10.90
N PRO A 24 -22.07 25.03 -10.94
CA PRO A 24 -22.65 23.73 -11.25
C PRO A 24 -22.31 23.25 -12.67
N ALA A 25 -22.19 24.14 -13.64
CA ALA A 25 -21.77 23.78 -15.00
C ALA A 25 -20.32 23.26 -15.03
N ILE A 26 -19.40 23.86 -14.28
CA ILE A 26 -18.01 23.39 -14.13
C ILE A 26 -17.98 21.97 -13.53
N VAL A 27 -18.74 21.73 -12.46
CA VAL A 27 -18.81 20.42 -11.82
C VAL A 27 -19.35 19.35 -12.79
N LEU A 28 -20.45 19.65 -13.47
CA LEU A 28 -21.05 18.74 -14.46
C LEU A 28 -20.10 18.48 -15.64
N THR A 29 -19.43 19.52 -16.15
CA THR A 29 -18.45 19.42 -17.23
C THR A 29 -17.27 18.55 -16.81
N GLY A 30 -16.70 18.77 -15.62
CA GLY A 30 -15.59 17.98 -15.10
C GLY A 30 -15.97 16.51 -14.94
N THR A 31 -17.16 16.24 -14.42
CA THR A 31 -17.68 14.87 -14.28
C THR A 31 -17.90 14.21 -15.64
N ALA A 32 -18.56 14.90 -16.57
CA ALA A 32 -18.81 14.37 -17.93
C ALA A 32 -17.48 14.11 -18.68
N PHE A 33 -16.52 15.01 -18.54
CA PHE A 33 -15.19 14.86 -19.13
C PHE A 33 -14.46 13.64 -18.57
N LEU A 34 -14.42 13.46 -17.25
CA LEU A 34 -13.81 12.28 -16.63
C LEU A 34 -14.47 10.97 -17.04
N MET A 35 -15.81 10.96 -17.13
CA MET A 35 -16.55 9.79 -17.60
C MET A 35 -16.23 9.46 -19.06
N LEU A 36 -16.22 10.45 -19.94
CA LEU A 36 -15.87 10.27 -21.35
C LEU A 36 -14.44 9.79 -21.51
N ASP A 37 -13.48 10.39 -20.79
CA ASP A 37 -12.07 10.06 -20.84
C ASP A 37 -11.81 8.61 -20.39
N ASN A 38 -12.44 8.20 -19.28
CA ASN A 38 -12.35 6.82 -18.81
C ASN A 38 -13.02 5.81 -19.76
N PHE A 39 -14.17 6.18 -20.34
CA PHE A 39 -14.91 5.33 -21.27
C PHE A 39 -14.13 5.14 -22.59
N SER A 40 -13.60 6.23 -23.17
CA SER A 40 -12.80 6.17 -24.39
C SER A 40 -11.49 5.39 -24.18
N TYR A 41 -10.87 5.51 -23.01
CA TYR A 41 -9.71 4.69 -22.66
C TYR A 41 -10.07 3.20 -22.59
N THR A 42 -11.18 2.87 -21.93
CA THR A 42 -11.59 1.47 -21.73
C THR A 42 -11.94 0.78 -23.05
N LEU A 43 -12.62 1.47 -23.98
CA LEU A 43 -13.07 0.89 -25.25
C LEU A 43 -12.04 0.98 -26.37
N PHE A 44 -11.32 2.09 -26.44
CA PHE A 44 -10.50 2.41 -27.61
C PHE A 44 -9.01 2.59 -27.27
N GLY A 45 -8.63 2.57 -26.00
CA GLY A 45 -7.27 2.88 -25.54
C GLY A 45 -6.88 4.35 -25.73
N ILE A 46 -7.85 5.24 -25.97
CA ILE A 46 -7.64 6.67 -26.23
C ILE A 46 -8.03 7.47 -24.98
N ALA A 47 -7.10 8.22 -24.42
CA ALA A 47 -7.35 9.07 -23.28
C ALA A 47 -6.62 10.41 -23.37
N SER A 48 -7.07 11.39 -22.58
CA SER A 48 -6.46 12.72 -22.52
C SER A 48 -4.97 12.71 -22.15
N HIS A 49 -4.53 11.75 -21.33
CA HIS A 49 -3.12 11.60 -20.97
C HIS A 49 -2.22 11.13 -22.12
N SER A 50 -2.80 10.58 -23.18
CA SER A 50 -2.08 10.18 -24.40
C SER A 50 -1.93 11.34 -25.39
N ALA A 51 -2.54 12.51 -25.12
CA ALA A 51 -2.51 13.68 -26.00
C ALA A 51 -1.15 14.38 -25.94
N SER A 52 -0.21 13.95 -26.78
CA SER A 52 1.16 14.49 -26.85
C SER A 52 1.33 15.65 -27.84
N THR A 53 0.39 15.85 -28.77
CA THR A 53 0.41 16.92 -29.76
C THR A 53 -0.53 18.06 -29.39
N PHE A 54 -0.18 19.29 -29.75
CA PHE A 54 -1.01 20.47 -29.54
C PHE A 54 -2.41 20.31 -30.16
N ALA A 55 -2.51 19.76 -31.37
CA ALA A 55 -3.78 19.53 -32.04
C ALA A 55 -4.69 18.58 -31.24
N PHE A 56 -4.12 17.53 -30.65
CA PHE A 56 -4.88 16.56 -29.86
C PHE A 56 -5.28 17.14 -28.49
N GLN A 57 -4.42 17.94 -27.86
CA GLN A 57 -4.76 18.69 -26.65
C GLN A 57 -5.88 19.71 -26.91
N ALA A 58 -5.80 20.45 -28.01
CA ALA A 58 -6.83 21.42 -28.43
C ALA A 58 -8.19 20.74 -28.67
N TYR A 59 -8.22 19.55 -29.24
CA TYR A 59 -9.43 18.76 -29.42
C TYR A 59 -10.14 18.47 -28.08
N TYR A 60 -9.40 18.07 -27.04
CA TYR A 60 -9.98 17.86 -25.72
C TYR A 60 -10.49 19.16 -25.09
N TRP A 61 -9.78 20.28 -25.26
CA TRP A 61 -10.26 21.58 -24.79
C TRP A 61 -11.55 22.01 -25.47
N ILE A 62 -11.71 21.74 -26.76
CA ILE A 62 -12.97 21.99 -27.50
C ILE A 62 -14.11 21.16 -26.90
N ILE A 63 -13.89 19.87 -26.61
CA ILE A 63 -14.90 19.01 -25.98
C ILE A 63 -15.29 19.54 -24.60
N ILE A 64 -14.34 19.91 -23.77
CA ILE A 64 -14.58 20.48 -22.43
C ILE A 64 -15.41 21.76 -22.54
N PHE A 65 -15.07 22.65 -23.48
CA PHE A 65 -15.79 23.89 -23.73
C PHE A 65 -17.22 23.63 -24.20
N LEU A 66 -17.43 22.70 -25.12
CA LEU A 66 -18.76 22.32 -25.60
C LEU A 66 -19.64 21.75 -24.47
N PHE A 67 -19.10 20.91 -23.60
CA PHE A 67 -19.81 20.44 -22.41
C PHE A 67 -20.17 21.59 -21.48
N PHE A 68 -19.27 22.53 -21.27
CA PHE A 68 -19.52 23.69 -20.40
C PHE A 68 -20.68 24.54 -20.94
N ILE A 69 -20.68 24.89 -22.23
CA ILE A 69 -21.76 25.64 -22.86
C ILE A 69 -23.08 24.86 -22.83
N TYR A 70 -23.03 23.56 -23.13
CA TYR A 70 -24.20 22.69 -23.05
C TYR A 70 -24.83 22.68 -21.65
N PHE A 71 -24.05 22.52 -20.59
CA PHE A 71 -24.58 22.50 -19.25
C PHE A 71 -25.09 23.86 -18.78
N ILE A 72 -24.46 24.97 -19.16
CA ILE A 72 -24.98 26.31 -18.89
C ILE A 72 -26.36 26.50 -19.54
N ASP A 73 -26.49 26.14 -20.82
CA ASP A 73 -27.76 26.24 -21.54
C ASP A 73 -28.86 25.39 -20.89
N LYS A 74 -28.53 24.13 -20.56
CA LYS A 74 -29.49 23.24 -19.88
C LYS A 74 -29.90 23.72 -18.51
N LEU A 75 -28.96 24.21 -17.68
CA LEU A 75 -29.25 24.76 -16.35
C LEU A 75 -30.09 26.04 -16.45
N ALA A 76 -29.82 26.92 -17.44
CA ALA A 76 -30.59 28.11 -17.68
C ALA A 76 -32.03 27.79 -18.11
N LYS A 77 -32.22 26.80 -19.01
CA LYS A 77 -33.54 26.33 -19.46
C LYS A 77 -34.33 25.62 -18.36
N ALA A 78 -33.65 24.81 -17.54
CA ALA A 78 -34.29 24.11 -16.43
C ALA A 78 -34.85 25.03 -15.36
N ASN A 79 -34.28 26.25 -15.23
CA ASN A 79 -34.74 27.24 -14.28
C ASN A 79 -35.82 28.22 -14.87
N SER A 80 -36.17 28.07 -16.13
CA SER A 80 -37.29 28.80 -16.71
C SER A 80 -38.61 28.17 -16.22
N THR A 81 -39.52 29.01 -15.67
CA THR A 81 -40.72 28.59 -14.93
C THR A 81 -41.80 27.88 -15.76
N ASP A 82 -41.62 27.73 -17.06
CA ASP A 82 -42.66 27.29 -18.00
C ASP A 82 -42.54 25.83 -18.47
N GLY A 83 -41.61 25.05 -17.93
CA GLY A 83 -41.39 23.63 -18.34
C GLY A 83 -41.65 22.63 -17.22
N VAL A 84 -42.14 21.42 -17.60
CA VAL A 84 -42.28 20.27 -16.70
C VAL A 84 -40.97 19.99 -15.92
N ILE A 85 -39.83 20.21 -16.56
CA ILE A 85 -38.49 20.09 -15.97
C ILE A 85 -38.23 21.15 -14.90
N GLY A 86 -38.75 22.37 -15.05
CA GLY A 86 -38.63 23.44 -14.05
C GLY A 86 -39.30 23.08 -12.73
N LYS A 87 -40.47 22.41 -12.77
CA LYS A 87 -41.16 21.89 -11.58
C LYS A 87 -40.33 20.78 -10.87
N TYR A 88 -39.72 19.88 -11.64
CA TYR A 88 -38.90 18.84 -11.06
C TYR A 88 -37.55 19.35 -10.54
N CYS A 89 -36.91 20.32 -11.23
CA CYS A 89 -35.70 20.97 -10.74
C CYS A 89 -35.96 21.81 -9.50
N GLY A 90 -37.09 22.49 -9.40
CA GLY A 90 -37.51 23.21 -8.18
C GLY A 90 -37.70 22.23 -6.99
N SER A 91 -38.29 21.07 -7.26
CA SER A 91 -38.46 20.03 -6.25
C SER A 91 -37.12 19.36 -5.89
N LEU A 92 -36.24 19.16 -6.86
CA LEU A 92 -34.89 18.63 -6.63
C LEU A 92 -34.03 19.62 -5.85
N LEU A 93 -34.10 20.90 -6.15
CA LEU A 93 -33.41 21.95 -5.41
C LEU A 93 -33.94 22.05 -3.96
N LYS A 94 -35.26 21.93 -3.76
CA LYS A 94 -35.87 21.87 -2.41
C LYS A 94 -35.42 20.62 -1.67
N LEU A 95 -35.35 19.46 -2.35
CA LEU A 95 -34.84 18.24 -1.79
C LEU A 95 -33.35 18.35 -1.44
N MET A 96 -32.54 18.97 -2.31
CA MET A 96 -31.13 19.26 -2.03
C MET A 96 -30.97 20.22 -0.85
N LEU A 97 -31.79 21.26 -0.74
CA LEU A 97 -31.77 22.17 0.41
C LEU A 97 -32.24 21.49 1.70
N ILE A 98 -33.23 20.60 1.62
CA ILE A 98 -33.66 19.76 2.76
C ILE A 98 -32.52 18.81 3.15
N LEU A 99 -31.89 18.14 2.19
CA LEU A 99 -30.74 17.25 2.45
C LEU A 99 -29.54 18.03 2.99
N LEU A 100 -29.31 19.25 2.49
CA LEU A 100 -28.27 20.14 3.01
C LEU A 100 -28.62 20.62 4.44
N GLY A 101 -29.89 20.92 4.71
CA GLY A 101 -30.40 21.24 6.04
C GLY A 101 -30.26 20.06 7.00
N LEU A 102 -30.68 18.87 6.58
CA LEU A 102 -30.53 17.63 7.35
C LEU A 102 -29.05 17.28 7.57
N SER A 103 -28.23 17.47 6.55
CA SER A 103 -26.77 17.29 6.66
C SER A 103 -26.16 18.30 7.62
N SER A 104 -26.64 19.56 7.61
CA SER A 104 -26.19 20.59 8.55
C SER A 104 -26.62 20.29 9.99
N VAL A 105 -27.84 19.79 10.19
CA VAL A 105 -28.32 19.34 11.50
C VAL A 105 -27.54 18.09 11.95
N SER A 106 -27.32 17.12 11.06
CA SER A 106 -26.47 15.96 11.32
C SER A 106 -25.03 16.38 11.66
N LEU A 107 -24.52 17.44 11.02
CA LEU A 107 -23.20 18.01 11.26
C LEU A 107 -23.12 18.63 12.67
N VAL A 108 -24.16 19.39 13.08
CA VAL A 108 -24.24 20.00 14.41
C VAL A 108 -24.42 18.95 15.50
N VAL A 109 -25.26 17.93 15.26
CA VAL A 109 -25.47 16.82 16.20
C VAL A 109 -24.18 16.00 16.31
N SER A 110 -23.48 15.76 15.19
CA SER A 110 -22.21 15.04 15.16
C SER A 110 -21.07 15.85 15.79
N TYR A 111 -21.09 17.18 15.69
CA TYR A 111 -20.12 18.06 16.34
C TYR A 111 -20.24 18.03 17.87
N ASN A 112 -21.45 17.91 18.38
CA ASN A 112 -21.73 17.84 19.82
C ASN A 112 -21.63 16.43 20.41
N GLN A 113 -21.49 15.39 19.59
CA GLN A 113 -21.13 14.07 20.11
C GLN A 113 -19.60 14.05 20.35
N PRO A 114 -19.13 13.55 21.50
CA PRO A 114 -17.71 13.33 21.67
C PRO A 114 -17.25 12.50 20.46
N LEU A 115 -16.25 13.02 19.70
CA LEU A 115 -15.56 12.21 18.71
C LEU A 115 -15.25 10.90 19.41
N SER A 116 -15.87 9.82 18.95
CA SER A 116 -15.41 8.52 19.42
C SER A 116 -13.94 8.47 19.03
N THR A 117 -13.08 8.47 20.03
CA THR A 117 -11.63 8.30 19.92
C THR A 117 -11.25 7.00 19.17
N GLU A 118 -12.25 6.25 18.70
CA GLU A 118 -12.16 4.98 18.00
C GLU A 118 -11.81 5.06 16.52
N LEU A 119 -11.82 6.24 15.89
CA LEU A 119 -11.32 6.39 14.53
C LEU A 119 -9.80 6.62 14.55
N GLY A 120 -9.03 5.58 14.80
CA GLY A 120 -7.61 5.49 14.49
C GLY A 120 -6.62 6.21 15.41
N VAL A 121 -7.07 6.99 16.35
CA VAL A 121 -6.34 7.36 17.56
C VAL A 121 -7.19 6.92 18.73
N SER A 122 -7.52 5.63 18.78
CA SER A 122 -7.56 5.01 20.08
C SER A 122 -6.17 5.32 20.66
N THR A 123 -6.10 6.12 21.67
CA THR A 123 -5.01 6.01 22.62
C THR A 123 -4.97 4.52 22.89
N ALA A 124 -4.05 3.83 22.18
CA ALA A 124 -3.94 2.38 22.22
C ALA A 124 -4.01 2.07 23.70
N ALA A 125 -4.93 1.21 24.12
CA ALA A 125 -5.18 1.02 25.54
C ALA A 125 -3.81 0.74 26.13
N VAL A 126 -3.29 1.70 26.91
CA VAL A 126 -1.99 1.55 27.54
C VAL A 126 -2.13 0.27 28.32
N SER A 127 -1.39 -0.74 27.92
CA SER A 127 -1.42 -2.05 28.54
C SER A 127 -1.25 -1.91 30.05
N ALA A 128 -1.68 -2.90 30.80
CA ALA A 128 -1.29 -3.06 32.19
C ALA A 128 0.25 -3.11 32.38
N THR A 129 1.01 -3.32 31.32
CA THR A 129 2.46 -3.12 31.24
C THR A 129 2.74 -1.62 31.08
N PRO A 130 3.56 -1.00 31.95
CA PRO A 130 3.89 0.42 31.82
C PRO A 130 4.59 0.66 30.47
N LEU A 131 4.24 1.78 29.82
CA LEU A 131 4.97 2.29 28.67
C LEU A 131 6.45 2.38 29.05
N ARG A 132 7.37 2.05 28.13
CA ARG A 132 8.81 2.20 28.40
C ARG A 132 9.14 3.64 28.82
N ASP A 133 9.95 3.81 29.83
CA ASP A 133 10.36 5.12 30.34
C ASP A 133 11.03 5.97 29.24
N LYS A 134 11.80 5.32 28.36
CA LYS A 134 12.42 5.93 27.20
C LYS A 134 12.04 5.14 25.93
N LEU A 135 11.33 5.80 25.03
CA LEU A 135 10.96 5.21 23.74
C LEU A 135 12.17 5.16 22.81
N PRO A 136 12.53 3.99 22.23
CA PRO A 136 13.65 3.85 21.31
C PRO A 136 13.31 4.42 19.94
N ASN A 137 14.32 4.77 19.16
CA ASN A 137 14.15 4.93 17.70
C ASN A 137 13.82 3.58 17.07
N ILE A 138 13.15 3.59 15.92
CA ILE A 138 12.75 2.38 15.20
C ILE A 138 13.12 2.55 13.73
N ILE A 139 13.86 1.60 13.17
CA ILE A 139 14.20 1.59 11.74
C ILE A 139 13.81 0.23 11.15
N PHE A 140 12.90 0.25 10.17
CA PHE A 140 12.65 -0.86 9.27
C PHE A 140 13.51 -0.64 8.03
N LEU A 141 14.50 -1.49 7.81
CA LEU A 141 15.37 -1.45 6.64
C LEU A 141 15.14 -2.69 5.79
N GLY A 142 14.18 -2.56 4.88
CA GLY A 142 13.74 -3.62 3.99
C GLY A 142 14.48 -3.63 2.66
N ALA A 143 14.61 -4.81 2.05
CA ALA A 143 15.03 -4.98 0.66
C ALA A 143 14.00 -5.80 -0.10
N ASP A 144 13.75 -5.42 -1.35
CA ASP A 144 12.75 -6.03 -2.22
C ASP A 144 13.22 -7.39 -2.76
N GLY A 145 12.36 -8.39 -2.64
CA GLY A 145 12.56 -9.67 -3.31
C GLY A 145 13.71 -10.55 -2.78
N VAL A 146 14.03 -10.51 -1.47
CA VAL A 146 15.12 -11.31 -0.88
C VAL A 146 14.61 -12.58 -0.23
N ASN A 147 15.13 -13.74 -0.68
CA ASN A 147 14.95 -15.03 -0.02
C ASN A 147 15.95 -15.19 1.13
N SER A 148 15.52 -15.73 2.25
CA SER A 148 16.43 -16.09 3.34
C SER A 148 17.45 -17.16 2.91
N SER A 149 17.08 -18.06 2.00
CA SER A 149 17.94 -19.13 1.46
C SER A 149 19.17 -18.61 0.70
N ASN A 150 19.21 -17.34 0.31
CA ASN A 150 20.36 -16.70 -0.35
C ASN A 150 21.22 -15.83 0.58
N MET A 151 20.99 -15.90 1.90
CA MET A 151 21.73 -15.13 2.91
C MET A 151 22.63 -16.03 3.77
N SER A 152 23.90 -15.67 3.94
CA SER A 152 24.86 -16.46 4.75
C SER A 152 24.40 -16.62 6.20
N ILE A 153 23.78 -15.62 6.81
CA ILE A 153 23.22 -15.70 8.17
C ILE A 153 22.14 -16.79 8.31
N TYR A 154 21.52 -17.21 7.22
CA TYR A 154 20.56 -18.32 7.15
C TYR A 154 21.19 -19.64 6.70
N GLY A 155 22.50 -19.66 6.43
CA GLY A 155 23.25 -20.87 6.07
C GLY A 155 23.54 -21.03 4.56
N TYR A 156 23.36 -19.97 3.77
CA TYR A 156 23.80 -19.97 2.38
C TYR A 156 25.32 -20.11 2.27
N GLN A 157 25.79 -20.86 1.27
CA GLN A 157 27.22 -21.17 1.13
C GLN A 157 28.10 -19.96 0.80
N ARG A 158 27.56 -18.97 0.09
CA ARG A 158 28.26 -17.71 -0.21
C ARG A 158 28.07 -16.72 0.94
N VAL A 159 29.10 -15.97 1.26
CA VAL A 159 29.06 -14.95 2.32
C VAL A 159 28.39 -13.68 1.76
N THR A 160 27.07 -13.72 1.63
CA THR A 160 26.25 -12.64 1.08
C THR A 160 25.85 -11.59 2.11
N THR A 161 25.94 -11.92 3.40
CA THR A 161 25.52 -11.04 4.49
C THR A 161 26.56 -10.98 5.62
N PRO A 162 27.84 -10.62 5.34
CA PRO A 162 28.91 -10.65 6.34
C PRO A 162 28.67 -9.73 7.52
N PHE A 163 28.01 -8.59 7.33
CA PHE A 163 27.67 -7.70 8.44
C PHE A 163 26.56 -8.31 9.32
N MET A 164 25.47 -8.79 8.73
CA MET A 164 24.39 -9.43 9.50
C MET A 164 24.89 -10.70 10.21
N ASP A 165 25.83 -11.46 9.63
CA ASP A 165 26.51 -12.56 10.29
C ASP A 165 27.25 -12.09 11.55
N SER A 166 27.93 -10.93 11.49
CA SER A 166 28.69 -10.39 12.62
C SER A 166 27.81 -9.95 13.78
N ILE A 167 26.57 -9.47 13.52
CA ILE A 167 25.61 -9.03 14.54
C ILE A 167 24.60 -10.11 14.94
N ALA A 168 24.75 -11.33 14.46
CA ALA A 168 23.82 -12.44 14.76
C ALA A 168 23.68 -12.70 16.26
N HIS A 169 24.77 -12.56 17.02
CA HIS A 169 24.80 -12.75 18.47
C HIS A 169 24.09 -11.61 19.26
N GLU A 170 23.80 -10.48 18.61
CA GLU A 170 23.09 -9.33 19.16
C GLU A 170 21.64 -9.24 18.72
N SER A 171 21.18 -10.19 17.91
CA SER A 171 19.93 -10.12 17.19
C SER A 171 19.05 -11.34 17.43
N LEU A 172 17.75 -11.15 17.29
CA LEU A 172 16.78 -12.24 17.24
C LEU A 172 16.51 -12.58 15.76
N ILE A 173 16.81 -13.83 15.36
CA ILE A 173 16.75 -14.29 13.96
C ILE A 173 15.59 -15.27 13.81
N TYR A 174 14.66 -14.96 12.90
CA TYR A 174 13.50 -15.78 12.59
C TYR A 174 13.79 -16.65 11.37
N ARG A 175 13.87 -17.97 11.54
CA ARG A 175 14.21 -18.92 10.48
C ARG A 175 13.05 -19.27 9.55
N ASN A 176 11.83 -18.98 9.96
CA ASN A 176 10.62 -19.40 9.28
C ASN A 176 9.63 -18.22 9.17
N HIS A 177 10.08 -17.15 8.50
CA HIS A 177 9.27 -15.94 8.31
C HIS A 177 8.69 -15.91 6.89
N TRP A 178 7.42 -15.53 6.76
CA TRP A 178 6.67 -15.56 5.51
C TRP A 178 6.12 -14.20 5.11
N THR A 179 5.98 -13.99 3.80
CA THR A 179 5.20 -12.87 3.28
C THR A 179 3.70 -13.10 3.47
N ASN A 180 2.90 -12.02 3.39
CA ASN A 180 1.45 -12.11 3.25
C ASN A 180 0.99 -11.71 1.83
N SER A 181 1.91 -11.29 0.96
CA SER A 181 1.61 -10.92 -0.43
C SER A 181 2.80 -11.12 -1.35
N SER A 182 2.55 -11.59 -2.57
CA SER A 182 3.56 -11.67 -3.63
C SER A 182 3.94 -10.29 -4.21
N LYS A 183 3.30 -9.22 -3.77
CA LYS A 183 3.53 -7.86 -4.26
C LYS A 183 3.90 -6.92 -3.13
N THR A 184 4.87 -6.06 -3.40
CA THR A 184 5.39 -5.05 -2.47
C THR A 184 4.27 -4.22 -1.86
N THR A 185 3.29 -3.78 -2.67
CA THR A 185 2.14 -2.98 -2.19
C THR A 185 1.37 -3.69 -1.06
N GLY A 186 1.00 -4.95 -1.27
CA GLY A 186 0.25 -5.73 -0.28
C GLY A 186 1.12 -6.10 0.93
N SER A 187 2.39 -6.44 0.70
CA SER A 187 3.31 -6.84 1.77
C SER A 187 3.69 -5.69 2.71
N ILE A 188 4.00 -4.51 2.17
CA ILE A 188 4.28 -3.30 2.98
C ILE A 188 3.00 -2.83 3.68
N GLY A 189 1.85 -2.93 3.00
CA GLY A 189 0.55 -2.70 3.64
C GLY A 189 0.34 -3.60 4.86
N ALA A 190 0.62 -4.90 4.73
CA ALA A 190 0.54 -5.86 5.82
C ALA A 190 1.51 -5.53 6.97
N LEU A 191 2.77 -5.19 6.63
CA LEU A 191 3.79 -4.78 7.60
C LEU A 191 3.35 -3.58 8.44
N LEU A 192 2.85 -2.53 7.80
CA LEU A 192 2.55 -1.26 8.46
C LEU A 192 1.19 -1.26 9.17
N THR A 193 0.23 -2.10 8.74
CA THR A 193 -1.10 -2.16 9.37
C THR A 193 -1.26 -3.32 10.34
N GLY A 194 -0.45 -4.36 10.24
CA GLY A 194 -0.70 -5.61 10.97
C GLY A 194 -1.96 -6.34 10.47
N LYS A 195 -2.49 -5.99 9.28
CA LYS A 195 -3.71 -6.58 8.70
C LYS A 195 -3.37 -7.37 7.44
N TYR A 196 -4.10 -8.47 7.24
CA TYR A 196 -3.98 -9.22 5.99
C TYR A 196 -4.35 -8.37 4.76
N PRO A 197 -3.65 -8.53 3.62
CA PRO A 197 -4.05 -7.90 2.36
C PRO A 197 -5.47 -8.29 1.92
N THR A 198 -5.95 -9.46 2.31
CA THR A 198 -7.34 -9.90 2.13
C THR A 198 -8.35 -9.06 2.90
N ARG A 199 -7.99 -8.51 4.07
CA ARG A 199 -8.84 -7.61 4.84
C ARG A 199 -8.86 -6.20 4.23
N THR A 200 -7.67 -5.63 4.00
CA THR A 200 -7.54 -4.25 3.51
C THR A 200 -7.91 -4.10 2.03
N LYS A 201 -7.95 -5.19 1.26
CA LYS A 201 -8.10 -5.23 -0.21
C LYS A 201 -7.00 -4.47 -0.94
N VAL A 202 -5.85 -4.23 -0.28
CA VAL A 202 -4.66 -3.61 -0.86
C VAL A 202 -3.69 -4.74 -1.21
N ILE A 203 -3.68 -5.16 -2.46
CA ILE A 203 -2.87 -6.29 -2.95
C ILE A 203 -1.80 -5.77 -3.91
N PHE A 204 -2.22 -5.02 -4.91
CA PHE A 204 -1.34 -4.42 -5.90
C PHE A 204 -1.96 -3.14 -6.46
N ARG A 205 -1.16 -2.31 -7.12
CA ARG A 205 -1.64 -1.09 -7.77
C ARG A 205 -2.80 -1.36 -8.73
N PRO A 206 -3.81 -0.49 -8.78
CA PRO A 206 -3.97 0.80 -8.12
C PRO A 206 -4.66 0.76 -6.75
N ASP A 207 -4.61 -0.37 -6.03
CA ASP A 207 -5.27 -0.48 -4.73
C ASP A 207 -4.70 0.54 -3.74
N THR A 208 -5.58 1.10 -2.92
CA THR A 208 -5.24 2.05 -1.84
C THR A 208 -6.08 1.77 -0.61
N PHE A 209 -5.62 2.17 0.55
CA PHE A 209 -6.40 2.08 1.77
C PHE A 209 -7.68 2.92 1.68
N LYS A 210 -8.74 2.44 2.33
CA LYS A 210 -10.08 3.05 2.29
C LYS A 210 -10.71 3.01 3.68
N GLY A 211 -11.62 3.95 3.92
CA GLY A 211 -12.35 3.99 5.18
C GLY A 211 -11.42 4.10 6.38
N GLU A 212 -11.63 3.24 7.37
CA GLU A 212 -10.85 3.21 8.60
C GLU A 212 -9.41 2.76 8.38
N ASP A 213 -9.15 1.89 7.40
CA ASP A 213 -7.80 1.40 7.10
C ASP A 213 -6.82 2.53 6.73
N MET A 214 -7.34 3.69 6.30
CA MET A 214 -6.52 4.88 6.05
C MET A 214 -5.84 5.40 7.33
N PHE A 215 -6.37 5.06 8.50
CA PHE A 215 -5.91 5.55 9.81
C PHE A 215 -5.43 4.44 10.74
N GLN A 216 -5.78 3.18 10.46
CA GLN A 216 -5.46 2.02 11.28
C GLN A 216 -4.13 1.38 10.85
N HIS A 217 -3.02 1.95 11.32
CA HIS A 217 -1.67 1.52 10.98
C HIS A 217 -0.65 1.87 12.09
N LEU A 218 0.44 1.13 12.16
CA LEU A 218 1.52 1.34 13.13
C LEU A 218 2.08 2.78 13.13
N PRO A 219 2.42 3.40 11.98
CA PRO A 219 2.93 4.77 11.99
C PRO A 219 1.99 5.78 12.65
N GLY A 220 0.67 5.63 12.47
CA GLY A 220 -0.32 6.49 13.12
C GLY A 220 -0.31 6.36 14.64
N ILE A 221 -0.16 5.13 15.16
CA ILE A 221 -0.04 4.87 16.61
C ILE A 221 1.27 5.45 17.13
N LEU A 222 2.39 5.19 16.45
CA LEU A 222 3.70 5.73 16.83
C LEU A 222 3.70 7.25 16.88
N ARG A 223 3.05 7.89 15.91
CA ARG A 223 2.87 9.35 15.92
C ARG A 223 2.10 9.82 17.17
N GLY A 224 1.04 9.10 17.55
CA GLY A 224 0.29 9.35 18.78
C GLY A 224 1.15 9.21 20.06
N LEU A 225 2.23 8.44 20.01
CA LEU A 225 3.23 8.29 21.07
C LEU A 225 4.36 9.33 20.98
N GLY A 226 4.31 10.26 20.02
CA GLY A 226 5.30 11.32 19.86
C GLY A 226 6.46 11.02 18.93
N TYR A 227 6.39 9.94 18.14
CA TYR A 227 7.41 9.66 17.11
C TYR A 227 7.32 10.63 15.93
N TYR A 228 8.48 11.00 15.41
CA TYR A 228 8.63 11.61 14.09
C TYR A 228 8.78 10.50 13.06
N ASN A 229 7.83 10.39 12.12
CA ASN A 229 7.75 9.27 11.19
C ASN A 229 8.31 9.60 9.81
N ILE A 230 9.18 8.75 9.30
CA ILE A 230 9.95 8.89 8.05
C ILE A 230 9.62 7.73 7.13
N ASP A 231 9.22 8.01 5.87
CA ASP A 231 8.96 7.03 4.82
C ASP A 231 9.93 7.24 3.65
N ILE A 232 10.84 6.30 3.42
CA ILE A 232 11.81 6.32 2.32
C ILE A 232 11.60 5.06 1.51
N THR A 233 10.62 5.13 0.61
CA THR A 233 10.11 3.99 -0.12
C THR A 233 9.96 4.31 -1.61
N LEU A 234 9.08 3.62 -2.29
CA LEU A 234 8.91 3.73 -3.72
C LEU A 234 7.62 4.50 -4.06
N ARG A 235 7.79 5.69 -4.64
CA ARG A 235 6.68 6.49 -5.17
C ARG A 235 5.83 5.65 -6.13
N HIS A 236 4.53 5.90 -6.09
CA HIS A 236 3.50 5.23 -6.88
C HIS A 236 3.28 3.74 -6.61
N TYR A 237 4.02 3.12 -5.66
CA TYR A 237 3.83 1.72 -5.27
C TYR A 237 3.49 1.56 -3.80
N ILE A 238 4.32 2.09 -2.92
CA ILE A 238 4.24 1.92 -1.47
C ILE A 238 4.50 3.20 -0.69
N ASP A 239 4.64 4.33 -1.37
CA ASP A 239 4.68 5.65 -0.71
C ASP A 239 3.38 5.86 0.07
N SER A 240 3.49 6.28 1.30
CA SER A 240 2.38 6.40 2.24
C SER A 240 1.24 7.30 1.74
N GLU A 241 1.56 8.39 1.03
CA GLU A 241 0.55 9.27 0.45
C GLU A 241 -0.15 8.62 -0.76
N ASP A 242 0.62 7.88 -1.58
CA ASP A 242 0.09 7.15 -2.73
C ASP A 242 -0.82 6.00 -2.28
N LEU A 243 -0.53 5.36 -1.12
CA LEU A 243 -1.37 4.36 -0.48
C LEU A 243 -2.54 4.96 0.33
N LYS A 244 -2.61 6.28 0.49
CA LYS A 244 -3.63 6.99 1.28
C LYS A 244 -3.56 6.69 2.78
N MET A 245 -2.38 6.41 3.32
CA MET A 245 -2.18 6.33 4.76
C MET A 245 -2.22 7.75 5.36
N ARG A 246 -3.27 8.05 6.11
CA ARG A 246 -3.48 9.37 6.69
C ARG A 246 -2.87 9.48 8.08
N ASN A 247 -2.29 10.63 8.39
CA ASN A 247 -1.60 10.88 9.67
C ASN A 247 -0.50 9.87 9.99
N ALA A 248 0.10 9.26 8.96
CA ALA A 248 1.09 8.21 9.13
C ALA A 248 2.51 8.76 9.30
N PHE A 249 2.94 9.64 8.40
CA PHE A 249 4.32 10.08 8.30
C PHE A 249 4.43 11.61 8.30
N ASP A 250 5.55 12.13 8.80
CA ASP A 250 5.93 13.54 8.79
C ASP A 250 6.77 13.87 7.56
N TYR A 251 7.55 12.91 7.12
CA TYR A 251 8.43 13.00 5.96
C TYR A 251 8.28 11.78 5.06
N ALA A 252 8.14 11.99 3.76
CA ALA A 252 8.10 10.90 2.78
C ALA A 252 8.83 11.29 1.47
N ASN A 253 9.85 10.52 1.10
CA ASN A 253 10.53 10.62 -0.20
C ASN A 253 10.85 12.07 -0.60
N HIS A 254 11.69 12.77 0.16
CA HIS A 254 12.08 14.18 -0.01
C HIS A 254 10.97 15.22 0.15
N ARG A 255 9.81 14.83 0.76
CA ARG A 255 8.70 15.75 1.00
C ARG A 255 8.42 15.84 2.50
N GLN A 256 8.36 17.07 3.02
CA GLN A 256 7.73 17.29 4.32
C GLN A 256 6.21 17.19 4.12
N LEU A 257 5.59 16.26 4.81
CA LEU A 257 4.16 16.09 4.76
C LEU A 257 3.51 17.04 5.75
N ASN A 258 3.12 18.22 5.26
CA ASN A 258 2.42 19.19 6.09
C ASN A 258 1.01 18.67 6.41
N GLN A 259 0.88 18.02 7.54
CA GLN A 259 -0.38 17.42 8.01
C GLN A 259 -1.32 18.44 8.68
N GLN A 260 -0.92 19.70 8.76
CA GLN A 260 -1.79 20.80 9.15
C GLN A 260 -2.75 21.18 8.01
N GLY A 261 -3.57 20.23 7.58
CA GLY A 261 -4.78 20.53 6.84
C GLY A 261 -5.69 21.40 7.70
N SER A 262 -6.58 22.21 7.08
CA SER A 262 -7.54 22.98 7.85
C SER A 262 -8.28 22.04 8.82
N GLN A 263 -8.52 22.50 10.05
CA GLN A 263 -9.29 21.74 11.07
C GLN A 263 -10.59 21.18 10.49
N LEU A 264 -11.19 21.94 9.56
CA LEU A 264 -12.39 21.56 8.83
C LEU A 264 -12.15 20.32 7.94
N LYS A 265 -11.04 20.28 7.19
CA LYS A 265 -10.68 19.11 6.36
C LYS A 265 -10.46 17.89 7.23
N HIS A 266 -9.76 18.03 8.34
CA HIS A 266 -9.52 16.95 9.29
C HIS A 266 -10.84 16.41 9.88
N PHE A 267 -11.75 17.32 10.29
CA PHE A 267 -13.09 16.95 10.75
C PHE A 267 -13.87 16.13 9.72
N PHE A 268 -13.90 16.58 8.45
CA PHE A 268 -14.59 15.85 7.38
C PHE A 268 -13.94 14.49 7.07
N LEU A 269 -12.60 14.42 7.09
CA LEU A 269 -11.86 13.17 6.90
C LEU A 269 -12.20 12.13 7.97
N LEU A 270 -12.27 12.53 9.23
CA LEU A 270 -12.61 11.62 10.32
C LEU A 270 -14.07 11.15 10.26
N ARG A 271 -14.98 12.01 9.84
CA ARG A 271 -16.42 11.70 9.86
C ARG A 271 -16.93 10.99 8.61
N TRP A 272 -16.38 11.35 7.44
CA TRP A 272 -16.77 10.80 6.13
C TRP A 272 -15.54 10.50 5.25
N PRO A 273 -14.66 9.61 5.69
CA PRO A 273 -13.39 9.36 5.02
C PRO A 273 -13.57 8.95 3.55
N THR A 274 -14.53 8.08 3.26
CA THR A 274 -14.83 7.61 1.90
C THR A 274 -15.32 8.73 0.98
N MET A 275 -16.19 9.63 1.50
CA MET A 275 -16.70 10.76 0.72
C MET A 275 -15.59 11.75 0.41
N VAL A 276 -14.78 12.11 1.41
CA VAL A 276 -13.66 13.05 1.21
C VAL A 276 -12.65 12.44 0.25
N GLN A 277 -12.32 11.17 0.39
CA GLN A 277 -11.45 10.46 -0.53
C GLN A 277 -11.99 10.49 -1.97
N PHE A 278 -13.29 10.22 -2.15
CA PHE A 278 -13.93 10.28 -3.47
C PHE A 278 -13.80 11.66 -4.12
N ILE A 279 -14.03 12.73 -3.35
CA ILE A 279 -13.92 14.11 -3.83
C ILE A 279 -12.46 14.44 -4.18
N GLU A 280 -11.51 14.09 -3.30
CA GLU A 280 -10.08 14.32 -3.53
C GLU A 280 -9.57 13.58 -4.75
N GLU A 281 -9.92 12.30 -4.91
CA GLU A 281 -9.50 11.48 -6.06
C GLU A 281 -10.01 12.04 -7.39
N ASN A 282 -11.30 12.38 -7.44
CA ASN A 282 -11.86 12.94 -8.69
C ASN A 282 -11.33 14.34 -8.98
N GLY A 283 -11.14 15.16 -7.94
CA GLY A 283 -10.52 16.48 -8.05
C GLY A 283 -9.07 16.39 -8.56
N LEU A 284 -8.28 15.49 -7.98
CA LEU A 284 -6.89 15.26 -8.40
C LEU A 284 -6.81 14.71 -9.83
N ARG A 285 -7.65 13.75 -10.18
CA ARG A 285 -7.71 13.20 -11.54
C ARG A 285 -8.09 14.26 -12.58
N LEU A 286 -9.06 15.11 -12.25
CA LEU A 286 -9.45 16.21 -13.12
C LEU A 286 -8.29 17.22 -13.26
N TYR A 287 -7.69 17.64 -12.14
CA TYR A 287 -6.55 18.53 -12.13
C TYR A 287 -5.37 18.00 -12.98
N GLN A 288 -4.99 16.76 -12.80
CA GLN A 288 -3.89 16.14 -13.55
C GLN A 288 -4.13 16.14 -15.06
N ARG A 289 -5.37 15.84 -15.49
CA ARG A 289 -5.73 15.86 -16.91
C ARG A 289 -5.73 17.26 -17.49
N LEU A 290 -6.31 18.22 -16.79
CA LEU A 290 -6.34 19.61 -17.23
C LEU A 290 -4.93 20.22 -17.27
N ALA A 291 -4.09 19.92 -16.30
CA ALA A 291 -2.69 20.36 -16.25
C ALA A 291 -1.88 19.77 -17.42
N HIS A 292 -2.10 18.49 -17.74
CA HIS A 292 -1.47 17.84 -18.90
C HIS A 292 -1.95 18.44 -20.23
N LEU A 293 -3.24 18.62 -20.41
CA LEU A 293 -3.82 19.23 -21.61
C LEU A 293 -3.37 20.69 -21.81
N SER A 294 -3.04 21.38 -20.72
CA SER A 294 -2.52 22.76 -20.74
C SER A 294 -0.99 22.81 -20.94
N GLY A 295 -0.32 21.67 -21.04
CA GLY A 295 1.15 21.59 -21.12
C GLY A 295 1.89 22.00 -19.85
N TYR A 296 1.16 22.19 -18.72
CA TYR A 296 1.76 22.58 -17.44
C TYR A 296 2.51 21.43 -16.77
N THR A 297 2.00 20.20 -16.88
CA THR A 297 2.68 19.00 -16.42
C THR A 297 2.54 17.88 -17.44
N SER A 298 3.56 17.04 -17.57
CA SER A 298 3.42 15.79 -18.32
C SER A 298 2.86 14.72 -17.38
N MET A 299 1.79 14.04 -17.80
CA MET A 299 1.37 12.80 -17.12
C MET A 299 2.36 11.70 -17.51
N VAL A 300 3.42 11.58 -16.75
CA VAL A 300 4.41 10.52 -16.94
C VAL A 300 3.81 9.21 -16.44
N ASN A 301 3.93 8.15 -17.24
CA ASN A 301 3.63 6.81 -16.76
C ASN A 301 4.58 6.49 -15.58
N PRO A 302 4.07 6.34 -14.35
CA PRO A 302 4.91 6.11 -13.16
C PRO A 302 5.81 4.90 -13.32
N ARG A 303 5.39 3.93 -14.13
CA ARG A 303 6.14 2.72 -14.40
C ARG A 303 7.40 2.96 -15.22
N LYS A 304 7.37 3.90 -16.19
CA LYS A 304 8.57 4.27 -16.93
C LYS A 304 9.64 4.88 -16.03
N GLN A 305 9.23 5.55 -14.93
CA GLN A 305 10.16 6.08 -13.94
C GLN A 305 10.82 5.00 -13.08
N ILE A 306 10.15 3.87 -12.87
CA ILE A 306 10.62 2.79 -11.99
C ILE A 306 11.47 1.78 -12.75
N HIS A 307 11.12 1.50 -14.01
CA HIS A 307 11.89 0.55 -14.85
C HIS A 307 13.15 1.16 -15.48
N GLN A 308 13.43 2.43 -15.24
CA GLN A 308 14.70 3.06 -15.65
C GLN A 308 15.86 2.67 -14.70
N GLY A 309 15.75 1.62 -13.91
CA GLY A 309 16.78 0.87 -13.19
C GLY A 309 18.09 1.63 -12.97
N ALA A 310 19.15 1.21 -13.61
CA ALA A 310 20.47 1.84 -13.56
C ALA A 310 20.51 3.29 -14.10
N ASP A 311 19.52 3.71 -14.90
CA ASP A 311 19.40 5.08 -15.43
C ASP A 311 18.49 5.98 -14.59
N ALA A 312 17.99 5.49 -13.44
CA ALA A 312 17.20 6.31 -12.54
C ALA A 312 18.01 7.49 -12.02
N ALA A 313 17.34 8.64 -11.87
CA ALA A 313 18.00 9.80 -11.25
C ALA A 313 18.64 9.39 -9.90
N PRO A 314 19.85 9.85 -9.56
CA PRO A 314 20.62 9.37 -8.40
C PRO A 314 19.84 9.37 -7.07
N HIS A 315 18.87 10.28 -6.90
CA HIS A 315 18.03 10.35 -5.70
C HIS A 315 16.95 9.27 -5.62
N LEU A 316 16.74 8.52 -6.70
CA LEU A 316 15.81 7.37 -6.75
C LEU A 316 16.52 6.03 -6.59
N SER A 317 17.85 6.01 -6.60
CA SER A 317 18.67 4.82 -6.35
C SER A 317 18.71 4.46 -4.87
N ASP A 318 19.15 3.26 -4.54
CA ASP A 318 19.32 2.83 -3.15
C ASP A 318 20.37 3.65 -2.41
N ILE A 319 21.45 4.08 -3.09
CA ILE A 319 22.42 5.05 -2.54
C ILE A 319 21.70 6.34 -2.12
N GLY A 320 20.83 6.86 -2.99
CA GLY A 320 20.05 8.06 -2.69
C GLY A 320 19.15 7.88 -1.48
N ARG A 321 18.48 6.70 -1.34
CA ARG A 321 17.66 6.37 -0.19
C ARG A 321 18.47 6.25 1.11
N ILE A 322 19.63 5.61 1.07
CA ILE A 322 20.52 5.50 2.23
C ILE A 322 21.06 6.87 2.63
N LYS A 323 21.45 7.70 1.68
CA LYS A 323 21.85 9.09 1.95
C LYS A 323 20.72 9.88 2.63
N GLN A 324 19.50 9.77 2.12
CA GLN A 324 18.31 10.38 2.68
C GLN A 324 18.03 9.89 4.10
N LEU A 325 18.17 8.57 4.36
CA LEU A 325 18.02 8.01 5.69
C LEU A 325 19.06 8.57 6.66
N LYS A 326 20.33 8.63 6.27
CA LYS A 326 21.41 9.22 7.09
C LYS A 326 21.12 10.69 7.43
N GLU A 327 20.67 11.48 6.46
CA GLU A 327 20.28 12.87 6.69
C GLU A 327 19.12 12.98 7.69
N GLN A 328 18.13 12.10 7.59
CA GLN A 328 17.00 12.08 8.53
C GLN A 328 17.43 11.61 9.93
N ILE A 329 18.29 10.60 10.07
CA ILE A 329 18.82 10.17 11.37
C ILE A 329 19.51 11.32 12.12
N LEU A 330 20.24 12.17 11.38
CA LEU A 330 20.96 13.31 11.93
C LEU A 330 20.04 14.48 12.33
N GLN A 331 18.92 14.67 11.64
CA GLN A 331 18.09 15.88 11.72
C GLN A 331 16.73 15.66 12.39
N ALA A 332 16.19 14.45 12.35
CA ALA A 332 14.84 14.15 12.84
C ALA A 332 14.74 14.32 14.35
N PRO A 333 13.61 14.84 14.84
CA PRO A 333 13.28 14.76 16.28
C PRO A 333 13.26 13.32 16.76
N LYS A 334 13.59 13.10 18.01
CA LYS A 334 13.61 11.77 18.65
C LYS A 334 12.48 11.65 19.68
N PRO A 335 11.84 10.49 19.82
CA PRO A 335 12.09 9.27 19.04
C PRO A 335 11.60 9.40 17.59
N PHE A 336 12.25 8.69 16.65
CA PHE A 336 11.79 8.61 15.28
C PHE A 336 11.50 7.16 14.85
N PHE A 337 10.61 7.02 13.87
CA PHE A 337 10.37 5.77 13.14
C PHE A 337 10.72 5.98 11.67
N ALA A 338 11.55 5.13 11.09
CA ALA A 338 11.87 5.14 9.68
C ALA A 338 11.46 3.82 9.02
N ASN A 339 10.63 3.92 7.97
CA ASN A 339 10.32 2.83 7.06
C ASN A 339 11.10 3.03 5.77
N VAL A 340 12.05 2.13 5.49
CA VAL A 340 12.96 2.22 4.33
C VAL A 340 12.85 0.97 3.50
N HIS A 341 12.71 1.13 2.18
CA HIS A 341 12.62 0.01 1.24
C HIS A 341 13.57 0.19 0.08
N LEU A 342 14.54 -0.73 -0.04
CA LEU A 342 15.58 -0.75 -1.05
C LEU A 342 15.20 -1.69 -2.20
N LEU A 343 15.65 -1.39 -3.40
CA LEU A 343 15.26 -2.07 -4.63
C LEU A 343 16.38 -2.87 -5.32
N GLY A 344 17.60 -2.84 -4.81
CA GLY A 344 18.73 -3.50 -5.46
C GLY A 344 18.46 -4.96 -5.86
N PRO A 345 17.87 -5.79 -4.97
CA PRO A 345 17.51 -7.17 -5.31
C PRO A 345 16.21 -7.34 -6.13
N HIS A 346 15.46 -6.26 -6.40
CA HIS A 346 14.22 -6.29 -7.16
C HIS A 346 14.44 -6.48 -8.66
N GLY A 347 13.52 -7.20 -9.28
CA GLY A 347 13.45 -7.33 -10.72
C GLY A 347 14.33 -8.43 -11.28
N SER A 348 14.39 -8.50 -12.59
CA SER A 348 15.13 -9.52 -13.31
C SER A 348 16.57 -9.12 -13.60
N LYS A 349 16.91 -7.84 -13.44
CA LYS A 349 18.28 -7.27 -13.46
C LYS A 349 18.48 -6.50 -12.17
N PHE A 350 19.58 -6.79 -11.49
CA PHE A 350 19.84 -6.37 -10.12
C PHE A 350 20.74 -5.13 -10.08
N ASP A 351 20.55 -4.25 -9.08
CA ASP A 351 21.37 -3.07 -8.86
C ASP A 351 22.28 -3.23 -7.64
N TYR A 352 23.57 -2.98 -7.83
CA TYR A 352 24.60 -3.05 -6.79
C TYR A 352 25.83 -2.22 -7.21
N GLN A 353 26.65 -1.78 -6.23
CA GLN A 353 27.83 -0.97 -6.47
C GLN A 353 29.06 -1.79 -6.76
N GLU A 354 29.29 -2.83 -5.99
CA GLU A 354 30.47 -3.69 -6.08
C GLU A 354 30.09 -5.08 -6.58
N ALA A 355 30.88 -5.60 -7.53
CA ALA A 355 30.76 -6.95 -8.04
C ALA A 355 31.69 -7.88 -7.22
N ILE A 356 31.10 -8.63 -6.30
CA ILE A 356 31.84 -9.58 -5.42
C ILE A 356 31.78 -10.99 -5.98
N PHE A 357 30.62 -11.41 -6.48
CA PHE A 357 30.33 -12.77 -6.93
C PHE A 357 30.36 -12.92 -8.45
N THR A 358 30.70 -11.87 -9.19
CA THR A 358 30.83 -11.85 -10.65
C THR A 358 31.95 -10.93 -11.09
N GLU A 359 32.61 -11.25 -12.19
CA GLU A 359 33.68 -10.45 -12.76
C GLU A 359 33.17 -9.22 -13.54
N THR A 360 31.91 -9.21 -13.91
CA THR A 360 31.29 -8.14 -14.72
C THR A 360 29.96 -7.69 -14.15
N LYS A 361 29.61 -6.43 -14.38
CA LYS A 361 28.26 -5.90 -14.10
C LYS A 361 27.27 -6.15 -15.23
N GLN A 362 27.72 -6.69 -16.35
CA GLN A 362 26.85 -7.00 -17.48
C GLN A 362 25.94 -8.18 -17.11
N GLN A 363 24.62 -7.98 -17.26
CA GLN A 363 23.59 -8.98 -16.98
C GLN A 363 22.96 -9.39 -18.30
N ASP A 364 23.52 -10.42 -18.93
CA ASP A 364 23.10 -10.88 -20.26
C ASP A 364 21.75 -11.58 -20.19
N GLU A 365 21.52 -12.29 -19.08
CA GLU A 365 20.27 -13.00 -18.82
C GLU A 365 19.49 -12.38 -17.66
N HIS A 366 18.23 -12.77 -17.53
CA HIS A 366 17.38 -12.37 -16.41
C HIS A 366 17.62 -13.31 -15.21
N TRP A 367 17.52 -12.78 -14.00
CA TRP A 367 17.53 -13.53 -12.75
C TRP A 367 18.84 -14.26 -12.42
N MET A 368 19.97 -13.79 -12.95
CA MET A 368 21.29 -14.36 -12.70
C MET A 368 21.63 -14.34 -11.20
N VAL A 369 21.95 -15.50 -10.63
CA VAL A 369 22.16 -15.67 -9.18
C VAL A 369 23.35 -14.85 -8.67
N ASP A 370 24.46 -14.81 -9.42
CA ASP A 370 25.66 -14.07 -9.01
C ASP A 370 25.39 -12.56 -8.84
N HIS A 371 24.57 -12.01 -9.70
CA HIS A 371 24.15 -10.60 -9.60
C HIS A 371 23.13 -10.37 -8.48
N TYR A 372 22.27 -11.34 -8.23
CA TYR A 372 21.34 -11.32 -7.11
C TYR A 372 22.09 -11.35 -5.77
N ASP A 373 23.10 -12.21 -5.65
CA ASP A 373 23.96 -12.31 -4.47
C ASP A 373 24.73 -11.00 -4.24
N ASN A 374 25.21 -10.34 -5.30
CA ASN A 374 25.83 -9.00 -5.20
C ASN A 374 24.83 -7.95 -4.68
N ALA A 375 23.57 -7.99 -5.09
CA ALA A 375 22.56 -7.06 -4.62
C ALA A 375 22.20 -7.29 -3.14
N ILE A 376 22.19 -8.55 -2.68
CA ILE A 376 22.03 -8.90 -1.26
C ILE A 376 23.22 -8.39 -0.46
N TYR A 377 24.45 -8.63 -0.95
CA TYR A 377 25.67 -8.13 -0.32
C TYR A 377 25.67 -6.60 -0.19
N GLN A 378 25.15 -5.90 -1.20
CA GLN A 378 25.03 -4.45 -1.17
C GLN A 378 24.01 -3.98 -0.12
N TRP A 379 22.88 -4.68 0.05
CA TRP A 379 21.93 -4.40 1.12
C TRP A 379 22.55 -4.60 2.51
N ASP A 380 23.34 -5.66 2.70
CA ASP A 380 24.09 -5.90 3.92
C ASP A 380 25.11 -4.78 4.20
N ALA A 381 25.81 -4.31 3.16
CA ALA A 381 26.73 -3.19 3.27
C ALA A 381 26.03 -1.88 3.69
N TYR A 382 24.86 -1.57 3.11
CA TYR A 382 24.05 -0.42 3.51
C TYR A 382 23.54 -0.56 4.95
N SER A 383 23.17 -1.78 5.36
CA SER A 383 22.76 -2.06 6.74
C SER A 383 23.89 -1.79 7.73
N ARG A 384 25.13 -2.16 7.37
CA ARG A 384 26.35 -1.84 8.14
C ARG A 384 26.55 -0.33 8.27
N GLU A 385 26.40 0.43 7.19
CA GLU A 385 26.56 1.88 7.22
C GLU A 385 25.58 2.57 8.18
N ILE A 386 24.32 2.12 8.22
CA ILE A 386 23.33 2.68 9.15
C ILE A 386 23.63 2.27 10.58
N TYR A 387 24.03 1.02 10.80
CA TYR A 387 24.44 0.54 12.11
C TYR A 387 25.62 1.34 12.68
N GLN A 388 26.67 1.55 11.88
CA GLN A 388 27.85 2.33 12.26
C GLN A 388 27.50 3.80 12.57
N LEU A 389 26.65 4.43 11.75
CA LEU A 389 26.21 5.79 12.01
C LEU A 389 25.47 5.90 13.36
N LEU A 390 24.60 4.93 13.70
CA LEU A 390 23.90 4.92 14.97
C LEU A 390 24.84 4.69 16.16
N ASP A 391 25.86 3.87 15.97
CA ASP A 391 26.90 3.61 16.97
C ASP A 391 27.75 4.88 17.23
N GLU A 392 28.22 5.53 16.16
CA GLU A 392 28.95 6.80 16.23
C GLU A 392 28.16 7.92 16.93
N LEU A 393 26.83 7.91 16.76
CA LEU A 393 25.94 8.87 17.43
C LEU A 393 25.56 8.48 18.87
N GLY A 394 25.97 7.30 19.33
CA GLY A 394 25.56 6.76 20.64
C GLY A 394 24.07 6.40 20.73
N GLU A 395 23.40 6.19 19.57
CA GLU A 395 21.98 5.88 19.49
C GLU A 395 21.70 4.40 19.21
N LEU A 396 22.72 3.60 18.94
CA LEU A 396 22.56 2.20 18.57
C LEU A 396 21.82 1.38 19.64
N ASP A 397 22.19 1.54 20.89
CA ASP A 397 21.55 0.86 22.02
C ASP A 397 20.19 1.46 22.42
N ASN A 398 19.81 2.55 21.77
CA ASN A 398 18.47 3.15 21.87
C ASN A 398 17.68 3.00 20.56
N THR A 399 18.05 2.05 19.68
CA THR A 399 17.39 1.86 18.38
C THR A 399 16.98 0.41 18.17
N LEU A 400 15.72 0.19 17.83
CA LEU A 400 15.19 -1.08 17.34
C LEU A 400 15.43 -1.14 15.81
N LEU A 401 16.26 -2.10 15.37
CA LEU A 401 16.54 -2.33 13.94
C LEU A 401 15.81 -3.58 13.47
N VAL A 402 15.04 -3.48 12.38
CA VAL A 402 14.33 -4.59 11.75
C VAL A 402 14.81 -4.71 10.30
N PHE A 403 15.51 -5.80 10.00
CA PHE A 403 15.93 -6.15 8.64
C PHE A 403 14.98 -7.23 8.09
N SER A 404 14.34 -6.96 6.96
CA SER A 404 13.37 -7.90 6.37
C SER A 404 13.22 -7.71 4.87
N SER A 405 12.57 -8.68 4.21
CA SER A 405 12.13 -8.56 2.81
C SER A 405 10.62 -8.55 2.72
N ASP A 406 10.08 -8.06 1.61
CA ASP A 406 8.64 -7.98 1.37
C ASP A 406 8.07 -9.25 0.74
N HIS A 407 8.76 -9.84 -0.23
CA HIS A 407 8.45 -11.13 -0.87
C HIS A 407 9.75 -11.79 -1.33
N GLY A 408 9.67 -13.00 -1.88
CA GLY A 408 10.83 -13.70 -2.42
C GLY A 408 11.22 -13.23 -3.82
N LYS A 409 12.39 -13.68 -4.30
CA LYS A 409 12.94 -13.45 -5.64
C LYS A 409 11.86 -13.70 -6.69
N GLY A 410 11.68 -12.77 -7.62
CA GLY A 410 10.72 -12.92 -8.70
C GLY A 410 9.24 -12.93 -8.24
N HIS A 411 8.92 -12.33 -7.10
CA HIS A 411 7.61 -12.34 -6.47
C HIS A 411 7.18 -13.71 -5.92
N SER A 412 8.15 -14.58 -5.63
CA SER A 412 7.89 -15.89 -5.04
C SER A 412 7.25 -15.79 -3.65
N VAL A 413 6.38 -16.74 -3.34
CA VAL A 413 5.71 -16.91 -2.04
C VAL A 413 5.98 -18.27 -1.41
N ASN A 414 6.77 -19.11 -2.06
CA ASN A 414 7.14 -20.46 -1.62
C ASN A 414 8.52 -20.52 -0.95
N GLU A 415 9.11 -19.37 -0.69
CA GLU A 415 10.37 -19.22 0.03
C GLU A 415 10.16 -18.45 1.32
N THR A 416 10.93 -18.77 2.34
CA THR A 416 10.98 -17.97 3.56
C THR A 416 11.76 -16.69 3.35
N LEU A 417 11.36 -15.65 4.07
CA LEU A 417 11.98 -14.34 4.03
C LEU A 417 12.93 -14.13 5.20
N PRO A 418 13.93 -13.26 5.07
CA PRO A 418 14.70 -12.82 6.22
C PRO A 418 13.82 -11.97 7.17
N LEU A 419 13.96 -12.22 8.47
CA LEU A 419 13.54 -11.34 9.53
C LEU A 419 14.58 -11.40 10.65
N ILE A 420 15.32 -10.30 10.82
CA ILE A 420 16.35 -10.14 11.83
C ILE A 420 16.00 -8.88 12.62
N ILE A 421 15.88 -9.00 13.93
CA ILE A 421 15.54 -7.88 14.80
C ILE A 421 16.63 -7.69 15.83
N ARG A 422 17.31 -6.54 15.79
CA ARG A 422 18.20 -6.10 16.87
C ARG A 422 17.44 -5.17 17.78
N TYR A 423 17.20 -5.65 18.98
CA TYR A 423 16.53 -4.85 20.01
C TYR A 423 17.51 -3.89 20.71
N PRO A 424 17.03 -2.75 21.23
CA PRO A 424 17.81 -1.88 22.10
C PRO A 424 18.50 -2.67 23.20
N ASN A 425 19.74 -2.30 23.53
CA ASN A 425 20.57 -2.98 24.56
C ASN A 425 20.70 -4.49 24.35
N LYS A 426 20.42 -5.03 23.16
CA LYS A 426 20.47 -6.48 22.86
C LYS A 426 19.53 -7.30 23.75
N GLU A 427 18.38 -6.73 24.13
CA GLU A 427 17.46 -7.34 25.13
C GLU A 427 16.90 -8.69 24.70
N HIS A 428 16.79 -8.93 23.39
CA HIS A 428 16.32 -10.19 22.83
C HIS A 428 17.30 -10.67 21.77
N THR A 429 17.85 -11.85 21.97
CA THR A 429 18.81 -12.46 21.03
C THR A 429 18.52 -13.95 20.83
N GLY A 430 19.07 -14.53 19.78
CA GLY A 430 18.96 -15.97 19.49
C GLY A 430 18.22 -16.27 18.21
N THR A 431 17.74 -17.51 18.11
CA THR A 431 17.11 -18.02 16.87
C THR A 431 15.72 -18.57 17.18
N ILE A 432 14.74 -18.15 16.39
CA ILE A 432 13.34 -18.58 16.45
C ILE A 432 13.04 -19.42 15.21
N THR A 433 12.52 -20.63 15.41
CA THR A 433 12.14 -21.56 14.36
C THR A 433 10.64 -21.63 14.10
N GLN A 434 9.85 -21.08 15.03
CA GLN A 434 8.40 -20.96 14.86
C GLN A 434 8.08 -20.08 13.66
N ALA A 435 6.99 -20.43 12.95
CA ALA A 435 6.52 -19.66 11.82
C ALA A 435 6.09 -18.26 12.25
N SER A 436 6.44 -17.27 11.45
CA SER A 436 6.05 -15.86 11.62
C SER A 436 5.72 -15.24 10.27
N GLN A 437 5.05 -14.12 10.27
CA GLN A 437 4.58 -13.46 9.05
C GLN A 437 4.62 -11.94 9.17
N ARG A 438 4.53 -11.25 8.04
CA ARG A 438 4.69 -9.79 8.01
C ARG A 438 3.68 -9.03 8.87
N VAL A 439 2.42 -9.48 8.94
CA VAL A 439 1.40 -8.86 9.81
C VAL A 439 1.74 -8.93 11.30
N ASP A 440 2.66 -9.79 11.71
CA ASP A 440 3.09 -9.94 13.12
C ASP A 440 4.08 -8.86 13.56
N ILE A 441 4.73 -8.16 12.62
CA ILE A 441 5.80 -7.19 12.94
C ILE A 441 5.23 -5.96 13.67
N ALA A 442 4.14 -5.38 13.15
CA ALA A 442 3.51 -4.20 13.77
C ALA A 442 3.05 -4.47 15.23
N PRO A 443 2.30 -5.53 15.55
CA PRO A 443 1.93 -5.84 16.91
C PRO A 443 3.15 -6.20 17.79
N THR A 444 4.22 -6.76 17.22
CA THR A 444 5.47 -7.02 17.95
C THR A 444 6.14 -5.73 18.42
N VAL A 445 6.24 -4.74 17.53
CA VAL A 445 6.77 -3.41 17.88
C VAL A 445 5.94 -2.76 18.98
N LEU A 446 4.61 -2.77 18.85
CA LEU A 446 3.72 -2.21 19.87
C LEU A 446 3.91 -2.91 21.23
N SER A 447 3.92 -4.24 21.25
CA SER A 447 4.16 -5.00 22.48
C SER A 447 5.51 -4.69 23.11
N TYR A 448 6.56 -4.53 22.28
CA TYR A 448 7.88 -4.14 22.75
C TYR A 448 7.88 -2.76 23.42
N LEU A 449 7.07 -1.82 22.92
CA LEU A 449 6.89 -0.49 23.49
C LEU A 449 6.01 -0.48 24.76
N GLY A 450 5.40 -1.60 25.14
CA GLY A 450 4.43 -1.67 26.23
C GLY A 450 3.02 -1.23 25.82
N VAL A 451 2.73 -1.21 24.53
CA VAL A 451 1.42 -0.85 23.96
C VAL A 451 0.67 -2.12 23.56
N THR A 452 -0.55 -2.28 24.05
CA THR A 452 -1.41 -3.40 23.63
C THR A 452 -1.77 -3.23 22.16
N PRO A 453 -1.48 -4.22 21.29
CA PRO A 453 -1.89 -4.18 19.90
C PRO A 453 -3.42 -4.03 19.78
N PRO A 454 -3.92 -3.12 18.91
CA PRO A 454 -5.35 -2.95 18.72
C PRO A 454 -6.01 -4.22 18.14
N GLN A 455 -7.27 -4.45 18.48
CA GLN A 455 -8.04 -5.62 18.01
C GLN A 455 -8.25 -5.67 16.48
N TRP A 456 -8.07 -4.55 15.79
CA TRP A 456 -8.15 -4.51 14.33
C TRP A 456 -6.89 -5.06 13.63
N MET A 457 -5.78 -5.30 14.35
CA MET A 457 -4.63 -6.03 13.81
C MET A 457 -4.94 -7.53 13.76
N ASP A 458 -4.64 -8.15 12.63
CA ASP A 458 -4.77 -9.60 12.44
C ASP A 458 -3.53 -10.36 12.95
N GLY A 459 -2.39 -9.69 12.95
CA GLY A 459 -1.11 -10.23 13.40
C GLY A 459 -1.02 -10.36 14.92
N HIS A 460 -0.07 -11.16 15.38
CA HIS A 460 0.20 -11.43 16.77
C HIS A 460 1.62 -11.01 17.14
N SER A 461 1.81 -10.52 18.37
CA SER A 461 3.16 -10.19 18.84
C SER A 461 4.05 -11.42 18.92
N LEU A 462 5.21 -11.35 18.29
CA LEU A 462 6.21 -12.41 18.31
C LEU A 462 6.91 -12.54 19.69
N LEU A 463 6.78 -11.54 20.56
CA LEU A 463 7.36 -11.55 21.92
C LEU A 463 6.51 -12.33 22.92
N SER A 464 5.19 -12.39 22.71
CA SER A 464 4.24 -13.05 23.63
C SER A 464 3.78 -14.41 23.12
N ARG A 465 4.37 -14.90 22.03
CA ARG A 465 3.92 -16.07 21.34
C ARG A 465 4.36 -17.36 22.03
N GLY A 466 3.37 -18.22 22.29
CA GLY A 466 3.61 -19.61 22.69
C GLY A 466 4.07 -20.47 21.50
N ASN A 467 4.06 -21.81 21.70
CA ASN A 467 4.39 -22.77 20.64
C ASN A 467 3.24 -23.03 19.67
N ASP A 468 2.25 -22.16 19.61
CA ASP A 468 1.04 -22.38 18.82
C ASP A 468 1.32 -22.24 17.31
N PHE A 469 0.85 -23.23 16.55
CA PHE A 469 0.84 -23.18 15.08
C PHE A 469 -0.44 -22.51 14.62
N TYR A 470 -0.29 -21.58 13.69
CA TYR A 470 -1.42 -20.97 13.01
C TYR A 470 -1.13 -20.90 11.51
N PRO A 471 -2.19 -20.95 10.69
CA PRO A 471 -2.06 -20.81 9.25
C PRO A 471 -1.60 -19.41 8.88
N ILE A 472 -0.68 -19.32 7.93
CA ILE A 472 -0.20 -18.06 7.36
C ILE A 472 -0.83 -17.89 5.99
N PHE A 473 -1.66 -16.86 5.82
CA PHE A 473 -2.34 -16.58 4.56
C PHE A 473 -1.54 -15.61 3.70
N ILE A 474 -1.39 -15.97 2.43
CA ILE A 474 -0.56 -15.27 1.46
C ILE A 474 -1.37 -15.05 0.19
N VAL A 475 -1.37 -13.85 -0.34
CA VAL A 475 -2.08 -13.53 -1.58
C VAL A 475 -1.12 -13.31 -2.74
N THR A 476 -1.55 -13.77 -3.91
CA THR A 476 -0.91 -13.42 -5.18
C THR A 476 -1.90 -12.65 -6.02
N SER A 477 -1.46 -11.52 -6.59
CA SER A 477 -2.32 -10.71 -7.44
C SER A 477 -2.67 -11.47 -8.72
N SER A 478 -3.91 -11.30 -9.19
CA SER A 478 -4.29 -11.73 -10.54
C SER A 478 -3.37 -11.08 -11.57
N MET A 479 -2.97 -11.85 -12.59
CA MET A 479 -2.01 -11.39 -13.58
C MET A 479 -2.56 -10.18 -14.34
N GLN A 480 -1.89 -9.06 -14.21
CA GLN A 480 -2.02 -7.94 -15.11
C GLN A 480 -1.05 -8.16 -16.27
N GLN A 481 -1.55 -8.11 -17.50
CA GLN A 481 -0.71 -8.24 -18.68
C GLN A 481 -0.14 -6.87 -19.08
N LEU A 482 1.15 -6.86 -19.40
CA LEU A 482 1.78 -5.71 -20.02
C LEU A 482 1.43 -5.66 -21.49
N THR A 483 0.98 -4.52 -21.97
CA THR A 483 0.84 -4.30 -23.41
C THR A 483 2.20 -4.02 -24.05
N ASN A 484 2.32 -4.21 -25.36
CA ASN A 484 3.54 -3.86 -26.12
C ASN A 484 3.92 -2.37 -26.00
N ALA A 485 2.96 -1.51 -25.63
CA ALA A 485 3.20 -0.08 -25.38
C ALA A 485 3.68 0.21 -23.96
N GLY A 486 3.82 -0.81 -23.10
CA GLY A 486 4.23 -0.64 -21.72
C GLY A 486 3.11 -0.25 -20.75
N ASP A 487 1.86 -0.26 -21.21
CA ASP A 487 0.69 -0.02 -20.36
C ASP A 487 0.18 -1.31 -19.73
N TRP A 488 -0.41 -1.20 -18.53
CA TRP A 488 -1.05 -2.34 -17.89
C TRP A 488 -2.43 -2.58 -18.47
N LYS A 489 -2.64 -3.77 -19.01
CA LYS A 489 -3.96 -4.27 -19.35
C LYS A 489 -4.45 -5.16 -18.20
N VAL A 490 -5.63 -4.85 -17.68
CA VAL A 490 -6.32 -5.70 -16.73
C VAL A 490 -6.61 -7.03 -17.41
N ALA A 491 -6.24 -8.14 -16.79
CA ALA A 491 -6.54 -9.46 -17.33
C ALA A 491 -8.07 -9.61 -17.48
N ALA A 492 -8.52 -10.15 -18.63
CA ALA A 492 -9.93 -10.27 -18.98
C ALA A 492 -10.73 -11.17 -18.00
N ASN A 493 -10.05 -11.92 -17.17
CA ASN A 493 -10.62 -12.84 -16.18
C ASN A 493 -10.81 -12.24 -14.77
N LEU A 494 -10.49 -10.95 -14.57
CA LEU A 494 -10.77 -10.27 -13.29
C LEU A 494 -12.26 -10.08 -13.11
N LYS A 495 -12.87 -10.94 -12.29
CA LYS A 495 -14.31 -10.96 -12.03
C LYS A 495 -14.60 -10.77 -10.55
N PRO A 496 -15.81 -10.20 -10.22
CA PRO A 496 -16.29 -10.26 -8.86
C PRO A 496 -16.39 -11.72 -8.37
N PRO A 497 -16.25 -12.00 -7.08
CA PRO A 497 -16.00 -11.06 -5.99
C PRO A 497 -14.52 -10.78 -5.70
N PHE A 498 -13.59 -11.43 -6.39
CA PHE A 498 -12.18 -11.47 -5.99
C PHE A 498 -11.30 -10.42 -6.66
N TYR A 499 -11.71 -9.89 -7.81
CA TYR A 499 -11.03 -8.82 -8.58
C TYR A 499 -9.49 -8.98 -8.66
N SER A 500 -8.73 -8.23 -7.85
CA SER A 500 -7.26 -8.24 -7.87
C SER A 500 -6.61 -9.49 -7.25
N LEU A 501 -7.39 -10.31 -6.55
CA LEU A 501 -6.92 -11.55 -5.93
C LEU A 501 -6.88 -12.67 -6.96
N GLY A 502 -5.69 -13.21 -7.27
CA GLY A 502 -5.50 -14.29 -8.25
C GLY A 502 -5.38 -15.67 -7.60
N THR A 503 -4.50 -15.77 -6.59
CA THR A 503 -4.30 -16.99 -5.81
C THR A 503 -4.26 -16.62 -4.34
N ILE A 504 -4.85 -17.46 -3.50
CA ILE A 504 -4.64 -17.41 -2.07
C ILE A 504 -3.92 -18.70 -1.64
N SER A 505 -2.86 -18.53 -0.89
CA SER A 505 -2.09 -19.65 -0.34
C SER A 505 -2.15 -19.62 1.17
N MET A 506 -2.00 -20.80 1.77
CA MET A 506 -1.89 -21.00 3.20
C MET A 506 -0.62 -21.81 3.48
N ALA A 507 0.34 -21.21 4.16
CA ALA A 507 1.50 -21.94 4.67
C ALA A 507 1.16 -22.52 6.05
N TYR A 508 1.31 -23.83 6.19
CA TYR A 508 1.06 -24.55 7.43
C TYR A 508 2.03 -25.72 7.56
N CYS A 509 2.81 -25.75 8.63
CA CYS A 509 3.76 -26.81 8.94
C CYS A 509 4.69 -27.21 7.78
N GLY A 510 5.22 -26.23 7.05
CA GLY A 510 6.14 -26.42 5.95
C GLY A 510 5.50 -26.85 4.63
N ILE A 511 4.16 -26.91 4.57
CA ILE A 511 3.41 -27.13 3.33
C ILE A 511 2.70 -25.83 2.95
N LEU A 512 2.81 -25.48 1.68
CA LEU A 512 2.06 -24.40 1.05
C LEU A 512 0.86 -25.01 0.30
N TYR A 513 -0.35 -24.69 0.76
CA TYR A 513 -1.60 -25.01 0.09
C TYR A 513 -2.03 -23.77 -0.70
N SER A 514 -2.15 -23.90 -2.02
CA SER A 514 -2.45 -22.76 -2.89
C SER A 514 -3.74 -22.99 -3.67
N MET A 515 -4.67 -22.05 -3.56
CA MET A 515 -5.95 -22.07 -4.26
C MET A 515 -5.95 -20.99 -5.33
N ASP A 516 -5.98 -21.41 -6.61
CA ASP A 516 -6.20 -20.50 -7.72
C ASP A 516 -7.70 -20.16 -7.81
N ILE A 517 -8.02 -18.88 -7.68
CA ILE A 517 -9.39 -18.36 -7.72
C ILE A 517 -9.71 -17.60 -9.00
N ASN A 518 -8.83 -17.62 -9.99
CA ASN A 518 -9.12 -17.04 -11.30
C ASN A 518 -10.28 -17.79 -12.01
N ASP A 519 -10.43 -19.09 -11.74
CA ASP A 519 -11.61 -19.86 -12.11
C ASP A 519 -12.44 -20.22 -10.87
N ILE A 520 -13.36 -19.34 -10.53
CA ILE A 520 -14.24 -19.50 -9.34
C ILE A 520 -15.19 -20.70 -9.43
N HIS A 521 -15.42 -21.25 -10.61
CA HIS A 521 -16.31 -22.41 -10.81
C HIS A 521 -15.58 -23.74 -10.62
N GLN A 522 -14.25 -23.72 -10.76
CA GLN A 522 -13.39 -24.90 -10.55
C GLN A 522 -12.08 -24.48 -9.91
N PRO A 523 -12.10 -24.02 -8.65
CA PRO A 523 -10.88 -23.59 -7.97
C PRO A 523 -9.91 -24.76 -7.87
N LEU A 524 -8.68 -24.54 -8.33
CA LEU A 524 -7.60 -25.52 -8.28
C LEU A 524 -6.86 -25.36 -6.96
N LEU A 525 -6.88 -26.39 -6.11
CA LEU A 525 -6.03 -26.46 -4.92
C LEU A 525 -4.78 -27.27 -5.24
N SER A 526 -3.61 -26.71 -4.99
CA SER A 526 -2.31 -27.39 -5.04
C SER A 526 -1.68 -27.42 -3.66
N GLN A 527 -0.79 -28.40 -3.43
CA GLN A 527 0.02 -28.46 -2.23
C GLN A 527 1.49 -28.71 -2.60
N GLN A 528 2.40 -28.04 -1.91
CA GLN A 528 3.84 -28.18 -2.11
C GLN A 528 4.55 -28.11 -0.75
N ARG A 529 5.49 -29.04 -0.49
CA ARG A 529 6.39 -28.88 0.67
C ARG A 529 7.46 -27.85 0.30
N VAL A 530 7.51 -26.77 1.06
CA VAL A 530 8.37 -25.62 0.80
C VAL A 530 9.37 -25.34 1.92
N HIS A 531 9.15 -25.96 3.09
CA HIS A 531 10.02 -25.83 4.24
C HIS A 531 10.04 -27.14 5.05
N PRO A 532 11.13 -27.48 5.72
CA PRO A 532 11.16 -28.61 6.65
C PRO A 532 10.05 -28.49 7.70
N LYS A 533 9.45 -29.60 8.06
CA LYS A 533 8.42 -29.67 9.10
C LYS A 533 9.07 -29.34 10.45
N ALA A 534 8.53 -28.37 11.17
CA ALA A 534 9.00 -28.06 12.51
C ALA A 534 8.65 -29.22 13.48
N ALA A 535 9.51 -29.48 14.47
CA ALA A 535 9.33 -30.58 15.43
C ALA A 535 8.03 -30.47 16.24
N THR A 536 7.51 -29.26 16.38
CA THR A 536 6.27 -28.97 17.10
C THR A 536 5.01 -29.14 16.25
N CYS A 537 5.12 -29.35 14.93
CA CYS A 537 3.99 -29.62 14.04
C CYS A 537 3.35 -30.99 14.32
N PRO A 538 2.03 -31.16 14.09
CA PRO A 538 1.37 -32.46 14.14
C PRO A 538 2.07 -33.50 13.25
N ASP A 539 2.09 -34.76 13.69
CA ASP A 539 2.77 -35.83 12.93
C ASP A 539 2.18 -36.05 11.54
N VAL A 540 0.85 -35.84 11.41
CA VAL A 540 0.12 -36.01 10.16
C VAL A 540 -0.02 -34.64 9.48
N ASP A 541 0.28 -34.58 8.18
CA ASP A 541 0.06 -33.40 7.38
C ASP A 541 -1.44 -33.09 7.24
N LEU A 542 -1.79 -31.81 7.12
CA LEU A 542 -3.18 -31.36 6.99
C LEU A 542 -3.78 -31.88 5.68
N GLU A 543 -4.97 -32.50 5.78
CA GLU A 543 -5.67 -32.96 4.58
C GLU A 543 -6.06 -31.79 3.65
N PRO A 544 -5.95 -31.96 2.32
CA PRO A 544 -6.25 -30.87 1.36
C PRO A 544 -7.65 -30.27 1.51
N MET A 545 -8.66 -31.10 1.83
CA MET A 545 -10.03 -30.59 2.04
C MET A 545 -10.15 -29.72 3.28
N LEU A 546 -9.42 -30.04 4.33
CA LEU A 546 -9.40 -29.21 5.55
C LEU A 546 -8.66 -27.88 5.27
N ALA A 547 -7.53 -27.93 4.56
CA ALA A 547 -6.81 -26.75 4.11
C ALA A 547 -7.68 -25.83 3.24
N TYR A 548 -8.43 -26.41 2.32
CA TYR A 548 -9.41 -25.67 1.52
C TYR A 548 -10.47 -24.98 2.39
N GLY A 549 -11.06 -25.72 3.32
CA GLY A 549 -12.06 -25.17 4.26
C GLY A 549 -11.50 -23.99 5.06
N MET A 550 -10.24 -24.08 5.52
CA MET A 550 -9.58 -22.99 6.25
C MET A 550 -9.36 -21.75 5.35
N ILE A 551 -8.95 -21.94 4.09
CA ILE A 551 -8.78 -20.84 3.12
C ILE A 551 -10.12 -20.16 2.84
N VAL A 552 -11.20 -20.93 2.60
CA VAL A 552 -12.54 -20.39 2.34
C VAL A 552 -13.08 -19.65 3.57
N THR A 553 -12.85 -20.18 4.77
CA THR A 553 -13.24 -19.54 6.03
C THR A 553 -12.53 -18.21 6.20
N HIS A 554 -11.21 -18.16 5.96
CA HIS A 554 -10.45 -16.93 5.99
C HIS A 554 -10.99 -15.88 5.01
N LEU A 555 -11.27 -16.26 3.77
CA LEU A 555 -11.85 -15.33 2.78
C LEU A 555 -13.21 -14.78 3.24
N LYS A 556 -14.05 -15.64 3.82
CA LYS A 556 -15.37 -15.25 4.37
C LYS A 556 -15.22 -14.26 5.52
N GLU A 557 -14.32 -14.52 6.46
CA GLU A 557 -14.01 -13.64 7.59
C GLU A 557 -13.44 -12.29 7.12
N MET A 558 -12.69 -12.28 6.01
CA MET A 558 -12.19 -11.08 5.36
C MET A 558 -13.24 -10.38 4.48
N GLY A 559 -14.50 -10.83 4.51
CA GLY A 559 -15.64 -10.18 3.86
C GLY A 559 -15.73 -10.42 2.35
N TYR A 560 -15.17 -11.52 1.83
CA TYR A 560 -15.42 -11.96 0.46
C TYR A 560 -16.72 -12.79 0.38
N ASN A 561 -17.44 -12.65 -0.74
CA ASN A 561 -18.53 -13.59 -1.05
C ASN A 561 -17.90 -14.92 -1.52
N THR A 562 -18.07 -15.95 -0.71
CA THR A 562 -17.52 -17.30 -0.95
C THR A 562 -18.58 -18.31 -1.40
N ASP A 563 -19.82 -17.89 -1.66
CA ASP A 563 -20.91 -18.81 -2.01
C ASP A 563 -20.59 -19.67 -3.24
N GLN A 564 -19.84 -19.09 -4.18
CA GLN A 564 -19.42 -19.78 -5.41
C GLN A 564 -18.27 -20.77 -5.19
N LEU A 565 -17.56 -20.69 -4.07
CA LEU A 565 -16.46 -21.61 -3.72
C LEU A 565 -16.97 -22.88 -3.03
N ASN A 566 -18.24 -22.93 -2.62
CA ASN A 566 -18.84 -24.09 -1.96
C ASN A 566 -19.30 -25.19 -2.94
N VAL A 567 -19.06 -25.04 -4.23
CA VAL A 567 -19.36 -26.05 -5.26
C VAL A 567 -18.35 -27.19 -5.15
N GLU A 568 -18.84 -28.44 -5.19
CA GLU A 568 -18.08 -29.69 -5.04
C GLU A 568 -16.68 -29.61 -5.61
N LEU A 569 -15.69 -29.68 -4.74
CA LEU A 569 -14.28 -29.72 -5.11
C LEU A 569 -14.01 -31.04 -5.80
N ARG A 570 -13.91 -31.02 -7.11
CA ARG A 570 -13.31 -32.14 -7.84
C ARG A 570 -11.79 -32.07 -7.60
N LEU A 571 -11.37 -32.76 -6.56
CA LEU A 571 -9.95 -33.06 -6.36
C LEU A 571 -9.46 -33.75 -7.63
N ARG A 572 -8.80 -33.02 -8.51
CA ARG A 572 -7.95 -33.65 -9.51
C ARG A 572 -6.84 -34.32 -8.73
N GLN A 573 -6.64 -35.61 -8.95
CA GLN A 573 -5.52 -36.35 -8.40
C GLN A 573 -4.23 -35.60 -8.77
N TYR A 574 -3.62 -34.99 -7.76
CA TYR A 574 -2.34 -34.33 -7.94
C TYR A 574 -1.26 -35.40 -8.00
N SER A 575 -0.56 -35.43 -9.10
CA SER A 575 0.75 -36.04 -9.12
C SER A 575 1.66 -35.22 -8.19
N VAL A 576 2.04 -35.78 -7.08
CA VAL A 576 3.12 -35.26 -6.25
C VAL A 576 4.36 -35.23 -7.14
N ARG A 577 4.77 -34.07 -7.61
CA ARG A 577 6.14 -33.92 -8.15
C ARG A 577 7.08 -33.94 -6.95
N THR A 578 7.63 -35.09 -6.67
CA THR A 578 8.86 -35.23 -5.91
C THR A 578 10.00 -34.92 -6.87
N GLU A 579 10.54 -33.70 -6.82
CA GLU A 579 11.90 -33.38 -7.27
C GLU A 579 12.70 -32.90 -6.08
#